data_15dba81540bf5b35b45e6253d56d6f59
#
_entry.id   15dba81540bf5b35b45e6253d56d6f59
#
_cell.length_a   1.000
_cell.length_b   1.000
_cell.length_c   1.000
_cell.angle_alpha   90.00
_cell.angle_beta   90.00
_cell.angle_gamma   90.00
#
_symmetry.space_group_name_H-M   'P 1'
#
loop_
_entity.id
_entity.type
_entity.pdbx_description
1 polymer ?
#
loop_
_entity_poly.entity_id
_entity_poly.type
_entity_poly.pdbx_seq_one_letter_code
_entity_poly.pdbx_strand_id
1 'polypeptide(L)'
;PGEVVVKAAWSSVNYKDALAGTGKGKILRRFPLVGGIDVAGHVVASTDPKFREGDPVLVTGCGLSETRDGGYAAYARLPAEWVIALPRGLDLRQAMVLGTAGFTAALALYRMRENRQRPELGPLAVTGATGGVGSLAVAIFSRAGYEVHAVSGKADQAAYLKSLGASEVLGRDALQASRPLESIRFGGGLDNVGGPMLVSLIAQTAPYGNVAAAGLAATPSLEALTVMPFILRGVSLLGIGSAGTARDIRDDIWALLADEWKPAQL
;
A
#
# COMPACT_ATOMS: atom_id res chain seq x y z
N PRO A 1 -13.88 -11.49 -22.31
CA PRO A 1 -12.86 -11.59 -21.29
C PRO A 1 -12.90 -12.98 -20.68
N GLY A 2 -11.73 -13.65 -20.63
CA GLY A 2 -11.60 -14.99 -20.10
C GLY A 2 -11.75 -15.05 -18.58
N GLU A 3 -11.94 -16.25 -18.06
CA GLU A 3 -11.94 -16.54 -16.62
C GLU A 3 -10.82 -17.53 -16.29
N VAL A 4 -10.27 -17.40 -15.09
CA VAL A 4 -9.24 -18.28 -14.54
C VAL A 4 -9.74 -18.84 -13.22
N VAL A 5 -9.65 -20.15 -13.04
CA VAL A 5 -9.90 -20.81 -11.76
C VAL A 5 -8.56 -21.10 -11.09
N VAL A 6 -8.40 -20.55 -9.89
CA VAL A 6 -7.16 -20.66 -9.11
C VAL A 6 -7.43 -21.55 -7.90
N LYS A 7 -6.61 -22.58 -7.70
CA LYS A 7 -6.52 -23.30 -6.43
C LYS A 7 -5.69 -22.45 -5.48
N ALA A 8 -6.34 -21.86 -4.47
CA ALA A 8 -5.70 -20.98 -3.53
C ALA A 8 -4.67 -21.75 -2.66
N ALA A 9 -3.46 -21.20 -2.55
CA ALA A 9 -2.43 -21.69 -1.65
C ALA A 9 -2.26 -20.73 -0.46
N TRP A 10 -2.36 -19.44 -0.71
CA TRP A 10 -2.20 -18.38 0.29
C TRP A 10 -3.18 -17.25 0.05
N SER A 11 -3.55 -16.57 1.11
CA SER A 11 -4.28 -15.30 1.13
C SER A 11 -3.66 -14.42 2.22
N SER A 12 -4.07 -13.14 2.30
CA SER A 12 -3.65 -12.21 3.34
C SER A 12 -4.86 -11.64 4.07
N VAL A 13 -4.62 -11.06 5.25
CA VAL A 13 -5.66 -10.37 6.03
C VAL A 13 -5.39 -8.88 6.02
N ASN A 14 -6.34 -8.10 5.53
CA ASN A 14 -6.26 -6.66 5.42
C ASN A 14 -7.28 -5.98 6.32
N TYR A 15 -7.06 -4.70 6.65
CA TYR A 15 -8.01 -3.89 7.39
C TYR A 15 -9.40 -3.87 6.73
N LYS A 16 -9.43 -3.89 5.39
CA LYS A 16 -10.66 -3.95 4.60
C LYS A 16 -11.44 -5.26 4.83
N ASP A 17 -10.75 -6.39 4.96
CA ASP A 17 -11.38 -7.68 5.29
C ASP A 17 -12.01 -7.64 6.69
N ALA A 18 -11.32 -7.02 7.66
CA ALA A 18 -11.86 -6.85 9.01
C ALA A 18 -13.10 -5.95 9.03
N LEU A 19 -13.10 -4.86 8.25
CA LEU A 19 -14.29 -3.99 8.11
C LEU A 19 -15.47 -4.74 7.47
N ALA A 20 -15.20 -5.55 6.45
CA ALA A 20 -16.21 -6.38 5.77
C ALA A 20 -16.80 -7.44 6.72
N GLY A 21 -15.93 -8.23 7.35
CA GLY A 21 -16.32 -9.35 8.22
C GLY A 21 -17.00 -8.91 9.52
N THR A 22 -16.72 -7.71 10.02
CA THR A 22 -17.37 -7.15 11.24
C THR A 22 -18.59 -6.28 10.93
N GLY A 23 -18.87 -6.00 9.66
CA GLY A 23 -19.95 -5.09 9.25
C GLY A 23 -19.71 -3.62 9.60
N LYS A 24 -18.50 -3.25 10.09
CA LYS A 24 -18.15 -1.87 10.44
C LYS A 24 -17.90 -0.96 9.22
N GLY A 25 -17.76 -1.57 8.03
CA GLY A 25 -17.62 -0.83 6.77
C GLY A 25 -18.56 -1.39 5.71
N LYS A 26 -19.13 -0.53 4.87
CA LYS A 26 -19.95 -0.91 3.70
C LYS A 26 -19.07 -1.39 2.55
N ILE A 27 -18.29 -2.45 2.77
CA ILE A 27 -17.35 -2.99 1.78
C ILE A 27 -18.09 -3.90 0.79
N LEU A 28 -18.85 -4.87 1.30
CA LEU A 28 -19.58 -5.85 0.50
C LEU A 28 -20.69 -5.17 -0.31
N ARG A 29 -20.74 -5.44 -1.60
CA ARG A 29 -21.75 -4.89 -2.52
C ARG A 29 -22.87 -5.87 -2.82
N ARG A 30 -22.72 -7.14 -2.43
CA ARG A 30 -23.73 -8.20 -2.52
C ARG A 30 -23.57 -9.19 -1.37
N PHE A 31 -24.61 -9.99 -1.12
CA PHE A 31 -24.66 -11.03 -0.10
C PHE A 31 -25.35 -12.27 -0.66
N PRO A 32 -24.91 -13.50 -0.33
CA PRO A 32 -23.70 -13.82 0.41
C PRO A 32 -22.43 -13.59 -0.45
N LEU A 33 -21.27 -13.43 0.19
CA LEU A 33 -19.99 -13.23 -0.48
C LEU A 33 -18.87 -13.86 0.35
N VAL A 34 -17.92 -14.54 -0.31
CA VAL A 34 -16.70 -15.05 0.31
C VAL A 34 -15.73 -13.88 0.56
N GLY A 35 -15.17 -13.81 1.77
CA GLY A 35 -14.19 -12.79 2.16
C GLY A 35 -12.80 -12.99 1.49
N GLY A 36 -11.89 -12.04 1.76
CA GLY A 36 -10.50 -12.07 1.30
C GLY A 36 -10.25 -11.28 0.02
N ILE A 37 -9.61 -10.09 0.17
CA ILE A 37 -9.31 -9.23 -0.99
C ILE A 37 -8.05 -9.63 -1.75
N ASP A 38 -7.32 -10.63 -1.27
CA ASP A 38 -6.07 -11.13 -1.85
C ASP A 38 -6.10 -12.65 -2.00
N VAL A 39 -5.45 -13.16 -3.04
CA VAL A 39 -5.25 -14.60 -3.24
C VAL A 39 -4.00 -14.86 -4.10
N ALA A 40 -3.25 -15.90 -3.75
CA ALA A 40 -2.21 -16.47 -4.59
C ALA A 40 -2.34 -18.01 -4.62
N GLY A 41 -2.03 -18.59 -5.76
CA GLY A 41 -2.17 -20.03 -5.96
C GLY A 41 -1.80 -20.47 -7.37
N HIS A 42 -2.27 -21.65 -7.75
CA HIS A 42 -2.01 -22.20 -9.08
C HIS A 42 -3.29 -22.27 -9.90
N VAL A 43 -3.17 -21.96 -11.18
CA VAL A 43 -4.26 -22.11 -12.14
C VAL A 43 -4.63 -23.59 -12.26
N VAL A 44 -5.93 -23.90 -12.19
CA VAL A 44 -6.46 -25.26 -12.42
C VAL A 44 -7.35 -25.33 -13.66
N ALA A 45 -7.86 -24.19 -14.12
CA ALA A 45 -8.57 -24.07 -15.40
C ALA A 45 -8.52 -22.63 -15.89
N SER A 46 -8.47 -22.43 -17.20
CA SER A 46 -8.51 -21.10 -17.81
C SER A 46 -9.23 -21.14 -19.16
N THR A 47 -10.00 -20.08 -19.44
CA THR A 47 -10.53 -19.80 -20.77
C THR A 47 -9.76 -18.67 -21.48
N ASP A 48 -8.72 -18.11 -20.81
CA ASP A 48 -7.83 -17.11 -21.38
C ASP A 48 -6.50 -17.76 -21.78
N PRO A 49 -6.02 -17.59 -23.01
CA PRO A 49 -4.81 -18.25 -23.51
C PRO A 49 -3.51 -17.80 -22.82
N LYS A 50 -3.54 -16.72 -22.04
CA LYS A 50 -2.39 -16.23 -21.26
C LYS A 50 -2.05 -17.11 -20.07
N PHE A 51 -3.00 -17.91 -19.58
CA PHE A 51 -2.84 -18.72 -18.38
C PHE A 51 -3.08 -20.20 -18.67
N ARG A 52 -2.18 -21.05 -18.19
CA ARG A 52 -2.22 -22.51 -18.33
C ARG A 52 -2.35 -23.17 -16.98
N GLU A 53 -2.87 -24.38 -16.95
CA GLU A 53 -2.90 -25.20 -15.73
C GLU A 53 -1.49 -25.33 -15.14
N GLY A 54 -1.39 -25.14 -13.82
CA GLY A 54 -0.13 -25.15 -13.06
C GLY A 54 0.56 -23.79 -12.95
N ASP A 55 0.18 -22.77 -13.71
CA ASP A 55 0.80 -21.46 -13.62
C ASP A 55 0.61 -20.85 -12.21
N PRO A 56 1.68 -20.39 -11.55
CA PRO A 56 1.57 -19.65 -10.30
C PRO A 56 1.09 -18.22 -10.56
N VAL A 57 0.06 -17.81 -9.84
CA VAL A 57 -0.61 -16.51 -10.05
C VAL A 57 -1.00 -15.85 -8.73
N LEU A 58 -1.28 -14.56 -8.81
CA LEU A 58 -1.82 -13.77 -7.70
C LEU A 58 -2.88 -12.77 -8.18
N VAL A 59 -3.76 -12.37 -7.25
CA VAL A 59 -4.67 -11.22 -7.39
C VAL A 59 -4.74 -10.48 -6.08
N THR A 60 -4.68 -9.13 -6.13
CA THR A 60 -4.87 -8.25 -4.98
C THR A 60 -5.88 -7.16 -5.32
N GLY A 61 -6.88 -6.97 -4.48
CA GLY A 61 -7.95 -5.99 -4.71
C GLY A 61 -8.86 -6.34 -5.88
N CYS A 62 -8.95 -5.49 -6.90
CA CYS A 62 -9.74 -5.69 -8.12
C CYS A 62 -11.24 -5.99 -7.91
N GLY A 63 -11.81 -5.72 -6.73
CA GLY A 63 -13.20 -6.05 -6.41
C GLY A 63 -13.41 -7.41 -5.75
N LEU A 64 -12.34 -8.16 -5.43
CA LEU A 64 -12.42 -9.35 -4.57
C LEU A 64 -13.03 -8.98 -3.22
N SER A 65 -13.94 -9.81 -2.71
CA SER A 65 -14.66 -9.57 -1.46
C SER A 65 -15.47 -8.24 -1.43
N GLU A 66 -15.75 -7.65 -2.60
CA GLU A 66 -16.65 -6.49 -2.75
C GLU A 66 -17.78 -6.79 -3.70
N THR A 67 -17.44 -7.14 -4.94
CA THR A 67 -18.37 -7.42 -6.03
C THR A 67 -18.33 -8.88 -6.46
N ARG A 68 -17.26 -9.61 -6.14
CA ARG A 68 -17.04 -11.04 -6.41
C ARG A 68 -16.51 -11.74 -5.16
N ASP A 69 -16.66 -13.06 -5.14
CA ASP A 69 -16.11 -13.91 -4.09
C ASP A 69 -14.60 -13.74 -3.99
N GLY A 70 -14.10 -13.69 -2.76
CA GLY A 70 -12.72 -13.42 -2.43
C GLY A 70 -11.86 -14.66 -2.22
N GLY A 71 -10.65 -14.44 -1.70
CA GLY A 71 -9.59 -15.43 -1.59
C GLY A 71 -9.68 -16.37 -0.38
N TYR A 72 -10.65 -16.22 0.53
CA TYR A 72 -10.82 -17.13 1.68
C TYR A 72 -11.60 -18.39 1.30
N ALA A 73 -11.18 -19.01 0.21
CA ALA A 73 -11.75 -20.24 -0.32
C ALA A 73 -10.65 -21.14 -0.89
N ALA A 74 -10.92 -22.44 -0.98
CA ALA A 74 -9.99 -23.38 -1.60
C ALA A 74 -9.79 -23.11 -3.11
N TYR A 75 -10.81 -22.56 -3.76
CA TYR A 75 -10.79 -22.20 -5.18
C TYR A 75 -11.43 -20.83 -5.40
N ALA A 76 -10.80 -20.01 -6.25
CA ALA A 76 -11.33 -18.73 -6.67
C ALA A 76 -11.51 -18.69 -8.20
N ARG A 77 -12.69 -18.26 -8.67
CA ARG A 77 -12.95 -18.01 -10.09
C ARG A 77 -12.84 -16.51 -10.35
N LEU A 78 -11.90 -16.12 -11.19
CA LEU A 78 -11.42 -14.77 -11.35
C LEU A 78 -11.46 -14.33 -12.81
N PRO A 79 -11.82 -13.07 -13.13
CA PRO A 79 -11.58 -12.50 -14.45
C PRO A 79 -10.08 -12.55 -14.77
N ALA A 80 -9.72 -13.00 -15.95
CA ALA A 80 -8.32 -13.11 -16.37
C ALA A 80 -7.57 -11.76 -16.35
N GLU A 81 -8.29 -10.66 -16.56
CA GLU A 81 -7.75 -9.30 -16.48
C GLU A 81 -7.26 -8.91 -15.07
N TRP A 82 -7.75 -9.59 -14.02
CA TRP A 82 -7.30 -9.34 -12.64
C TRP A 82 -6.07 -10.17 -12.26
N VAL A 83 -5.87 -11.29 -12.96
CA VAL A 83 -4.85 -12.28 -12.62
C VAL A 83 -3.48 -11.84 -13.10
N ILE A 84 -2.51 -11.83 -12.20
CA ILE A 84 -1.11 -11.53 -12.49
C ILE A 84 -0.33 -12.83 -12.38
N ALA A 85 0.46 -13.16 -13.40
CA ALA A 85 1.45 -14.23 -13.32
C ALA A 85 2.45 -13.89 -12.21
N LEU A 86 2.74 -14.85 -11.33
CA LEU A 86 3.67 -14.63 -10.23
C LEU A 86 5.04 -14.21 -10.78
N PRO A 87 5.57 -13.01 -10.45
CA PRO A 87 6.85 -12.58 -10.98
C PRO A 87 7.99 -13.47 -10.46
N ARG A 88 9.00 -13.66 -11.27
CA ARG A 88 10.25 -14.31 -10.86
C ARG A 88 10.86 -13.51 -9.69
N GLY A 89 11.32 -14.22 -8.66
CA GLY A 89 11.87 -13.59 -7.46
C GLY A 89 10.92 -13.58 -6.26
N LEU A 90 9.62 -13.92 -6.46
CA LEU A 90 8.66 -14.16 -5.37
C LEU A 90 8.15 -15.59 -5.42
N ASP A 91 7.85 -16.16 -4.25
CA ASP A 91 6.97 -17.30 -4.10
C ASP A 91 5.55 -16.85 -3.71
N LEU A 92 4.58 -17.79 -3.75
CA LEU A 92 3.17 -17.50 -3.46
C LEU A 92 2.97 -16.97 -2.03
N ARG A 93 3.75 -17.44 -1.06
CA ARG A 93 3.69 -16.96 0.32
C ARG A 93 4.19 -15.52 0.41
N GLN A 94 5.35 -15.23 -0.17
CA GLN A 94 5.93 -13.89 -0.21
C GLN A 94 5.00 -12.89 -0.90
N ALA A 95 4.36 -13.30 -1.99
CA ALA A 95 3.35 -12.47 -2.67
C ALA A 95 2.19 -12.11 -1.73
N MET A 96 1.75 -13.02 -0.85
CA MET A 96 0.67 -12.75 0.10
C MET A 96 1.14 -12.09 1.41
N VAL A 97 2.42 -12.20 1.78
CA VAL A 97 3.03 -11.35 2.82
C VAL A 97 3.01 -9.88 2.37
N LEU A 98 3.30 -9.61 1.11
CA LEU A 98 3.12 -8.28 0.51
C LEU A 98 1.64 -7.92 0.39
N GLY A 99 0.86 -8.74 -0.30
CA GLY A 99 -0.56 -8.56 -0.51
C GLY A 99 -0.95 -7.17 -1.02
N THR A 100 -2.18 -6.79 -0.79
CA THR A 100 -2.67 -5.42 -1.05
C THR A 100 -1.90 -4.37 -0.26
N ALA A 101 -1.42 -4.67 0.94
CA ALA A 101 -0.68 -3.73 1.77
C ALA A 101 0.69 -3.36 1.16
N GLY A 102 1.48 -4.35 0.74
CA GLY A 102 2.76 -4.12 0.05
C GLY A 102 2.57 -3.46 -1.30
N PHE A 103 1.57 -3.90 -2.07
CA PHE A 103 1.21 -3.27 -3.33
C PHE A 103 0.84 -1.78 -3.14
N THR A 104 0.07 -1.45 -2.10
CA THR A 104 -0.32 -0.06 -1.80
C THR A 104 0.90 0.80 -1.45
N ALA A 105 1.82 0.28 -0.63
CA ALA A 105 3.06 0.96 -0.28
C ALA A 105 3.94 1.19 -1.53
N ALA A 106 4.09 0.18 -2.37
CA ALA A 106 4.86 0.28 -3.61
C ALA A 106 4.22 1.24 -4.63
N LEU A 107 2.89 1.20 -4.78
CA LEU A 107 2.16 2.17 -5.62
C LEU A 107 2.36 3.60 -5.15
N ALA A 108 2.40 3.83 -3.84
CA ALA A 108 2.69 5.16 -3.30
C ALA A 108 4.07 5.66 -3.76
N LEU A 109 5.11 4.84 -3.58
CA LEU A 109 6.46 5.18 -4.02
C LEU A 109 6.57 5.33 -5.54
N TYR A 110 5.93 4.44 -6.29
CA TYR A 110 5.88 4.50 -7.76
C TYR A 110 5.33 5.85 -8.22
N ARG A 111 4.15 6.24 -7.74
CA ARG A 111 3.53 7.54 -8.08
C ARG A 111 4.35 8.74 -7.61
N MET A 112 4.99 8.64 -6.44
CA MET A 112 5.89 9.68 -5.96
C MET A 112 7.10 9.83 -6.90
N ARG A 113 7.71 8.72 -7.35
CA ARG A 113 8.84 8.73 -8.30
C ARG A 113 8.44 9.29 -9.67
N GLU A 114 7.27 8.94 -10.19
CA GLU A 114 6.73 9.56 -11.41
C GLU A 114 6.60 11.08 -11.25
N ASN A 115 6.24 11.55 -10.05
CA ASN A 115 6.19 12.98 -9.71
C ASN A 115 7.53 13.49 -9.14
N ARG A 116 8.65 12.93 -9.61
CA ARG A 116 10.01 13.38 -9.33
C ARG A 116 10.45 13.33 -7.88
N GLN A 117 9.85 12.48 -7.05
CA GLN A 117 10.39 12.21 -5.71
C GLN A 117 11.75 11.56 -5.82
N ARG A 118 12.71 12.03 -5.03
CA ARG A 118 14.07 11.52 -4.99
C ARG A 118 14.66 11.66 -3.58
N PRO A 119 15.67 10.85 -3.22
CA PRO A 119 16.25 10.84 -1.88
C PRO A 119 16.81 12.20 -1.43
N GLU A 120 17.35 13.00 -2.35
CA GLU A 120 17.97 14.30 -2.05
C GLU A 120 16.98 15.35 -1.55
N LEU A 121 15.67 15.13 -1.69
CA LEU A 121 14.64 16.02 -1.09
C LEU A 121 14.55 15.89 0.43
N GLY A 122 15.15 14.83 1.00
CA GLY A 122 15.18 14.54 2.42
C GLY A 122 14.39 13.27 2.78
N PRO A 123 14.31 12.93 4.09
CA PRO A 123 13.69 11.70 4.55
C PRO A 123 12.19 11.63 4.21
N LEU A 124 11.70 10.41 3.98
CA LEU A 124 10.27 10.13 3.83
C LEU A 124 9.65 9.75 5.17
N ALA A 125 8.61 10.47 5.59
CA ALA A 125 7.83 10.08 6.75
C ALA A 125 6.81 9.00 6.37
N VAL A 126 6.66 7.98 7.21
CA VAL A 126 5.61 6.96 7.09
C VAL A 126 4.76 6.99 8.34
N THR A 127 3.51 7.46 8.25
CA THR A 127 2.59 7.48 9.38
C THR A 127 1.88 6.14 9.55
N GLY A 128 1.46 5.82 10.77
CA GLY A 128 0.89 4.49 11.05
C GLY A 128 1.87 3.36 10.72
N ALA A 129 3.16 3.60 10.95
CA ALA A 129 4.26 2.76 10.50
C ALA A 129 4.21 1.30 10.99
N THR A 130 3.52 1.00 12.10
CA THR A 130 3.33 -0.37 12.61
C THR A 130 2.14 -1.11 12.01
N GLY A 131 1.37 -0.45 11.14
CA GLY A 131 0.26 -1.08 10.39
C GLY A 131 0.76 -1.88 9.19
N GLY A 132 -0.13 -2.65 8.55
CA GLY A 132 0.21 -3.48 7.38
C GLY A 132 0.88 -2.69 6.25
N VAL A 133 0.23 -1.63 5.77
CA VAL A 133 0.82 -0.75 4.73
C VAL A 133 2.05 -0.03 5.25
N GLY A 134 1.99 0.51 6.48
CA GLY A 134 3.09 1.30 7.05
C GLY A 134 4.39 0.52 7.22
N SER A 135 4.34 -0.69 7.76
CA SER A 135 5.54 -1.52 7.98
C SER A 135 6.18 -1.95 6.65
N LEU A 136 5.36 -2.33 5.68
CA LEU A 136 5.85 -2.66 4.34
C LEU A 136 6.38 -1.41 3.61
N ALA A 137 5.78 -0.24 3.81
CA ALA A 137 6.31 1.01 3.27
C ALA A 137 7.70 1.35 3.83
N VAL A 138 7.91 1.19 5.15
CA VAL A 138 9.24 1.37 5.75
C VAL A 138 10.26 0.49 5.06
N ALA A 139 9.97 -0.80 4.89
CA ALA A 139 10.89 -1.75 4.27
C ALA A 139 11.14 -1.46 2.78
N ILE A 140 10.08 -1.19 2.01
CA ILE A 140 10.14 -0.92 0.56
C ILE A 140 10.88 0.40 0.30
N PHE A 141 10.57 1.48 1.02
CA PHE A 141 11.18 2.79 0.80
C PHE A 141 12.66 2.79 1.17
N SER A 142 13.00 2.14 2.30
CA SER A 142 14.39 1.94 2.69
C SER A 142 15.15 1.11 1.64
N ARG A 143 14.56 0.02 1.15
CA ARG A 143 15.15 -0.81 0.09
C ARG A 143 15.35 -0.03 -1.21
N ALA A 144 14.45 0.89 -1.52
CA ALA A 144 14.52 1.77 -2.69
C ALA A 144 15.51 2.96 -2.52
N GLY A 145 16.27 3.01 -1.43
CA GLY A 145 17.34 3.98 -1.19
C GLY A 145 16.90 5.28 -0.52
N TYR A 146 15.69 5.35 0.03
CA TYR A 146 15.25 6.52 0.80
C TYR A 146 15.59 6.39 2.28
N GLU A 147 15.95 7.50 2.91
CA GLU A 147 15.92 7.62 4.36
C GLU A 147 14.46 7.62 4.82
N VAL A 148 14.12 6.79 5.83
CA VAL A 148 12.73 6.61 6.25
C VAL A 148 12.57 6.92 7.74
N HIS A 149 11.71 7.89 8.05
CA HIS A 149 11.28 8.21 9.41
C HIS A 149 9.92 7.56 9.68
N ALA A 150 9.90 6.56 10.54
CA ALA A 150 8.69 5.83 10.90
C ALA A 150 7.94 6.55 12.01
N VAL A 151 6.68 6.94 11.79
CA VAL A 151 5.85 7.62 12.79
C VAL A 151 4.84 6.65 13.39
N SER A 152 4.95 6.38 14.70
CA SER A 152 4.11 5.43 15.41
C SER A 152 3.78 5.91 16.82
N GLY A 153 2.57 5.57 17.30
CA GLY A 153 2.21 5.75 18.71
C GLY A 153 2.60 4.55 19.60
N LYS A 154 3.28 3.54 19.03
CA LYS A 154 3.69 2.31 19.73
C LYS A 154 5.20 2.35 19.95
N ALA A 155 5.63 2.96 21.05
CA ALA A 155 7.06 3.12 21.35
C ALA A 155 7.80 1.79 21.53
N ASP A 156 7.13 0.75 22.01
CA ASP A 156 7.62 -0.62 22.14
C ASP A 156 7.97 -1.28 20.80
N GLN A 157 7.48 -0.77 19.68
CA GLN A 157 7.75 -1.28 18.34
C GLN A 157 8.94 -0.61 17.64
N ALA A 158 9.70 0.24 18.32
CA ALA A 158 10.80 0.97 17.70
C ALA A 158 11.89 0.04 17.13
N ALA A 159 12.26 -1.03 17.87
CA ALA A 159 13.24 -2.00 17.41
C ALA A 159 12.76 -2.74 16.13
N TYR A 160 11.49 -3.10 16.07
CA TYR A 160 10.87 -3.70 14.90
C TYR A 160 10.93 -2.75 13.68
N LEU A 161 10.55 -1.49 13.84
CA LEU A 161 10.58 -0.53 12.74
C LEU A 161 12.01 -0.26 12.24
N LYS A 162 12.99 -0.23 13.15
CA LYS A 162 14.40 -0.14 12.76
C LYS A 162 14.88 -1.39 12.02
N SER A 163 14.45 -2.58 12.39
CA SER A 163 14.79 -3.82 11.67
C SER A 163 14.20 -3.86 10.25
N LEU A 164 13.15 -3.09 9.98
CA LEU A 164 12.59 -2.90 8.64
C LEU A 164 13.35 -1.86 7.80
N GLY A 165 14.25 -1.08 8.41
CA GLY A 165 15.05 -0.08 7.73
C GLY A 165 14.70 1.38 8.05
N ALA A 166 13.87 1.64 9.08
CA ALA A 166 13.67 3.00 9.56
C ALA A 166 14.97 3.56 10.15
N SER A 167 15.40 4.73 9.65
CA SER A 167 16.54 5.48 10.21
C SER A 167 16.17 6.14 11.52
N GLU A 168 14.93 6.62 11.62
CA GLU A 168 14.37 7.22 12.83
C GLU A 168 12.97 6.70 13.13
N VAL A 169 12.62 6.61 14.42
CA VAL A 169 11.27 6.27 14.88
C VAL A 169 10.75 7.43 15.74
N LEU A 170 9.67 8.03 15.28
CA LEU A 170 9.07 9.22 15.85
C LEU A 170 7.74 8.90 16.53
N GLY A 171 7.45 9.58 17.63
CA GLY A 171 6.12 9.62 18.23
C GLY A 171 5.12 10.43 17.37
N ARG A 172 3.83 10.28 17.66
CA ARG A 172 2.76 11.03 16.96
C ARG A 172 2.87 12.54 17.17
N ASP A 173 3.37 12.96 18.30
CA ASP A 173 3.61 14.35 18.69
C ASP A 173 4.68 15.04 17.83
N ALA A 174 5.55 14.27 17.20
CA ALA A 174 6.53 14.80 16.25
C ALA A 174 5.88 15.37 14.96
N LEU A 175 4.65 14.96 14.64
CA LEU A 175 3.87 15.46 13.51
C LEU A 175 2.70 16.32 13.98
N GLN A 176 3.04 17.48 14.53
CA GLN A 176 2.06 18.51 14.88
C GLN A 176 2.36 19.79 14.09
N ALA A 177 1.34 20.35 13.46
CA ALA A 177 1.40 21.63 12.79
C ALA A 177 0.44 22.60 13.45
N SER A 178 0.94 23.78 13.79
CA SER A 178 0.15 24.91 14.28
C SER A 178 -0.10 25.96 13.20
N ARG A 179 0.64 25.87 12.11
CA ARG A 179 0.60 26.78 10.96
C ARG A 179 0.47 26.01 9.66
N PRO A 180 -0.08 26.63 8.60
CA PRO A 180 -0.15 26.03 7.28
C PRO A 180 1.22 25.64 6.68
N LEU A 181 2.29 26.33 7.08
CA LEU A 181 3.68 26.07 6.72
C LEU A 181 4.52 26.01 7.98
N GLU A 182 5.08 24.86 8.26
CA GLU A 182 6.04 24.61 9.34
C GLU A 182 7.48 24.54 8.81
N SER A 183 8.46 24.40 9.73
CA SER A 183 9.83 24.09 9.36
C SER A 183 9.88 22.79 8.55
N ILE A 184 10.64 22.78 7.47
CA ILE A 184 10.81 21.60 6.63
C ILE A 184 11.55 20.52 7.42
N ARG A 185 10.98 19.31 7.41
CA ARG A 185 11.56 18.13 8.08
C ARG A 185 11.64 16.93 7.15
N PHE A 186 10.75 16.83 6.15
CA PHE A 186 10.61 15.66 5.31
C PHE A 186 10.67 16.03 3.84
N GLY A 187 11.30 15.19 3.04
CA GLY A 187 11.24 15.29 1.58
C GLY A 187 9.89 14.88 0.99
N GLY A 188 9.06 14.23 1.80
CA GLY A 188 7.74 13.73 1.44
C GLY A 188 7.29 12.65 2.41
N GLY A 189 6.30 11.82 2.03
CA GLY A 189 5.91 10.70 2.87
C GLY A 189 4.66 9.96 2.43
N LEU A 190 4.34 8.90 3.17
CA LEU A 190 3.13 8.12 3.03
C LEU A 190 2.28 8.23 4.30
N ASP A 191 1.05 8.69 4.13
CA ASP A 191 0.10 8.77 5.23
C ASP A 191 -0.95 7.66 5.18
N ASN A 192 -1.08 6.93 6.31
CA ASN A 192 -2.06 5.89 6.54
C ASN A 192 -3.12 6.30 7.57
N VAL A 193 -3.04 7.50 8.11
CA VAL A 193 -3.81 7.94 9.29
C VAL A 193 -4.90 8.94 8.93
N GLY A 194 -4.62 9.86 8.01
CA GLY A 194 -5.53 10.94 7.66
C GLY A 194 -5.58 12.07 8.70
N GLY A 195 -6.53 12.97 8.54
CA GLY A 195 -6.81 14.05 9.49
C GLY A 195 -5.63 14.96 9.80
N PRO A 196 -5.49 15.38 11.08
CA PRO A 196 -4.42 16.31 11.48
C PRO A 196 -3.00 15.82 11.19
N MET A 197 -2.79 14.50 11.18
CA MET A 197 -1.47 13.93 10.90
C MET A 197 -1.06 14.12 9.44
N LEU A 198 -1.97 13.89 8.50
CA LEU A 198 -1.74 14.15 7.08
C LEU A 198 -1.53 15.66 6.83
N VAL A 199 -2.33 16.53 7.46
CA VAL A 199 -2.17 18.00 7.36
C VAL A 199 -0.79 18.42 7.87
N SER A 200 -0.37 17.87 9.01
CA SER A 200 0.94 18.18 9.62
C SER A 200 2.11 17.69 8.76
N LEU A 201 1.99 16.53 8.13
CA LEU A 201 3.00 16.03 7.19
C LEU A 201 3.13 16.96 5.97
N ILE A 202 2.01 17.37 5.39
CA ILE A 202 1.99 18.31 4.26
C ILE A 202 2.66 19.64 4.64
N ALA A 203 2.36 20.18 5.83
CA ALA A 203 2.91 21.44 6.31
C ALA A 203 4.43 21.41 6.54
N GLN A 204 5.01 20.22 6.80
CA GLN A 204 6.44 19.98 7.06
C GLN A 204 7.20 19.45 5.85
N THR A 205 6.55 19.31 4.70
CA THR A 205 7.15 18.76 3.47
C THR A 205 7.96 19.82 2.74
N ALA A 206 9.10 19.40 2.20
CA ALA A 206 10.03 20.20 1.39
C ALA A 206 9.39 20.68 0.08
N PRO A 207 9.94 21.74 -0.55
CA PRO A 207 9.52 22.16 -1.88
C PRO A 207 9.58 21.02 -2.89
N TYR A 208 8.49 20.87 -3.68
CA TYR A 208 8.29 19.81 -4.67
C TYR A 208 8.26 18.39 -4.10
N GLY A 209 8.20 18.23 -2.78
CA GLY A 209 8.00 16.95 -2.13
C GLY A 209 6.59 16.40 -2.34
N ASN A 210 6.46 15.06 -2.20
CA ASN A 210 5.21 14.35 -2.42
C ASN A 210 4.69 13.73 -1.14
N VAL A 211 3.41 13.90 -0.86
CA VAL A 211 2.70 13.21 0.22
C VAL A 211 1.66 12.28 -0.39
N ALA A 212 1.86 10.98 -0.21
CA ALA A 212 0.92 9.96 -0.65
C ALA A 212 -0.11 9.68 0.45
N ALA A 213 -1.40 9.77 0.16
CA ALA A 213 -2.49 9.46 1.08
C ALA A 213 -3.09 8.10 0.75
N ALA A 214 -2.90 7.11 1.64
CA ALA A 214 -3.35 5.73 1.44
C ALA A 214 -4.35 5.25 2.50
N GLY A 215 -4.50 5.99 3.62
CA GLY A 215 -5.36 5.55 4.72
C GLY A 215 -6.12 6.68 5.40
N LEU A 216 -7.05 6.28 6.26
CA LEU A 216 -7.93 7.16 7.01
C LEU A 216 -8.21 6.60 8.42
N ALA A 217 -7.19 5.99 9.03
CA ALA A 217 -7.34 5.27 10.29
C ALA A 217 -7.83 6.13 11.45
N ALA A 218 -7.56 7.44 11.45
CA ALA A 218 -8.10 8.37 12.43
C ALA A 218 -9.40 9.03 11.92
N THR A 219 -9.34 9.68 10.76
CA THR A 219 -10.48 10.38 10.17
C THR A 219 -10.25 10.65 8.68
N PRO A 220 -11.31 10.65 7.85
CA PRO A 220 -11.22 11.05 6.46
C PRO A 220 -11.17 12.57 6.25
N SER A 221 -11.50 13.37 7.28
CA SER A 221 -11.60 14.84 7.17
C SER A 221 -10.24 15.50 7.27
N LEU A 222 -9.99 16.50 6.43
CA LEU A 222 -8.76 17.31 6.42
C LEU A 222 -9.08 18.74 6.88
N GLU A 223 -9.46 18.87 8.15
CA GLU A 223 -9.68 20.19 8.75
C GLU A 223 -8.35 20.94 8.85
N ALA A 224 -8.41 22.28 8.72
CA ALA A 224 -7.24 23.18 8.72
C ALA A 224 -6.24 22.99 7.55
N LEU A 225 -6.51 22.14 6.55
CA LEU A 225 -5.71 22.13 5.33
C LEU A 225 -5.95 23.39 4.51
N THR A 226 -4.87 24.04 4.10
CA THR A 226 -4.91 25.23 3.24
C THR A 226 -4.19 24.97 1.92
N VAL A 227 -4.36 25.84 0.94
CA VAL A 227 -3.64 25.74 -0.34
C VAL A 227 -2.17 26.19 -0.25
N MET A 228 -1.73 26.76 0.88
CA MET A 228 -0.40 27.38 1.02
C MET A 228 0.75 26.40 0.76
N PRO A 229 0.79 25.15 1.27
CA PRO A 229 1.85 24.22 0.92
C PRO A 229 1.94 23.91 -0.57
N PHE A 230 0.80 23.87 -1.25
CA PHE A 230 0.73 23.56 -2.68
C PHE A 230 1.25 24.71 -3.54
N ILE A 231 0.81 25.95 -3.29
CA ILE A 231 1.20 27.09 -4.13
C ILE A 231 2.56 27.68 -3.74
N LEU A 232 2.99 27.61 -2.48
CA LEU A 232 4.24 28.23 -2.04
C LEU A 232 5.44 27.29 -2.01
N ARG A 233 5.20 25.97 -1.89
CA ARG A 233 6.24 24.94 -1.92
C ARG A 233 6.08 23.93 -3.04
N GLY A 234 5.01 24.00 -3.85
CA GLY A 234 4.76 23.03 -4.90
C GLY A 234 4.57 21.59 -4.37
N VAL A 235 4.18 21.41 -3.09
CA VAL A 235 3.93 20.09 -2.51
C VAL A 235 2.80 19.41 -3.28
N SER A 236 2.93 18.13 -3.55
CA SER A 236 1.89 17.33 -4.18
C SER A 236 1.22 16.40 -3.19
N LEU A 237 -0.11 16.37 -3.17
CA LEU A 237 -0.90 15.37 -2.46
C LEU A 237 -1.39 14.32 -3.46
N LEU A 238 -0.90 13.09 -3.33
CA LEU A 238 -1.17 11.98 -4.24
C LEU A 238 -2.12 10.97 -3.58
N GLY A 239 -3.32 10.80 -4.12
CA GLY A 239 -4.25 9.77 -3.67
C GLY A 239 -3.79 8.37 -4.12
N ILE A 240 -3.85 7.37 -3.24
CA ILE A 240 -3.40 6.00 -3.52
C ILE A 240 -4.59 5.04 -3.53
N GLY A 241 -5.12 4.81 -4.73
CA GLY A 241 -6.28 3.93 -4.96
C GLY A 241 -5.86 2.54 -5.47
N SER A 242 -5.25 1.72 -4.63
CA SER A 242 -4.64 0.44 -5.02
C SER A 242 -5.59 -0.58 -5.65
N ALA A 243 -6.85 -0.61 -5.22
CA ALA A 243 -7.83 -1.60 -5.72
C ALA A 243 -8.18 -1.40 -7.20
N GLY A 244 -8.22 -0.16 -7.67
CA GLY A 244 -8.60 0.19 -9.05
C GLY A 244 -7.41 0.54 -9.96
N THR A 245 -6.19 0.21 -9.56
CA THR A 245 -4.99 0.51 -10.37
C THR A 245 -5.03 -0.23 -11.71
N ALA A 246 -4.67 0.43 -12.79
CA ALA A 246 -4.60 -0.12 -14.13
C ALA A 246 -3.61 -1.30 -14.22
N ARG A 247 -3.84 -2.19 -15.18
CA ARG A 247 -3.13 -3.47 -15.27
C ARG A 247 -1.63 -3.29 -15.53
N ASP A 248 -1.25 -2.41 -16.42
CA ASP A 248 0.13 -2.08 -16.76
C ASP A 248 0.92 -1.60 -15.54
N ILE A 249 0.35 -0.68 -14.78
CA ILE A 249 0.95 -0.19 -13.52
C ILE A 249 1.05 -1.33 -12.49
N ARG A 250 0.07 -2.25 -12.44
CA ARG A 250 0.15 -3.43 -11.56
C ARG A 250 1.32 -4.33 -11.91
N ASP A 251 1.49 -4.62 -13.20
CA ASP A 251 2.57 -5.48 -13.68
C ASP A 251 3.94 -4.87 -13.34
N ASP A 252 4.12 -3.56 -13.55
CA ASP A 252 5.34 -2.83 -13.20
C ASP A 252 5.64 -2.90 -11.69
N ILE A 253 4.64 -2.63 -10.86
CA ILE A 253 4.80 -2.63 -9.40
C ILE A 253 5.14 -4.02 -8.87
N TRP A 254 4.48 -5.08 -9.36
CA TRP A 254 4.79 -6.43 -8.94
C TRP A 254 6.18 -6.88 -9.42
N ALA A 255 6.65 -6.42 -10.59
CA ALA A 255 8.02 -6.63 -11.03
C ALA A 255 9.04 -5.96 -10.09
N LEU A 256 8.80 -4.69 -9.70
CA LEU A 256 9.64 -3.97 -8.74
C LEU A 256 9.65 -4.65 -7.36
N LEU A 257 8.51 -5.11 -6.86
CA LEU A 257 8.38 -5.83 -5.59
C LEU A 257 9.09 -7.20 -5.61
N ALA A 258 9.28 -7.78 -6.78
CA ALA A 258 9.99 -9.05 -6.94
C ALA A 258 11.51 -8.90 -7.01
N ASP A 259 12.02 -7.69 -7.25
CA ASP A 259 13.43 -7.40 -7.51
C ASP A 259 13.92 -6.19 -6.70
N GLU A 260 13.95 -5.00 -7.32
CA GLU A 260 14.58 -3.79 -6.79
C GLU A 260 14.02 -3.38 -5.40
N TRP A 261 12.70 -3.48 -5.23
CA TRP A 261 12.01 -3.07 -4.01
C TRP A 261 11.63 -4.23 -3.09
N LYS A 262 12.15 -5.42 -3.36
CA LYS A 262 11.86 -6.59 -2.53
C LYS A 262 12.41 -6.39 -1.12
N PRO A 263 11.55 -6.37 -0.07
CA PRO A 263 12.01 -6.31 1.31
C PRO A 263 12.89 -7.51 1.67
N ALA A 264 13.98 -7.27 2.38
CA ALA A 264 14.89 -8.33 2.79
C ALA A 264 14.27 -9.30 3.84
N GLN A 265 13.18 -8.89 4.46
CA GLN A 265 12.49 -9.64 5.53
C GLN A 265 11.41 -10.61 5.00
N LEU A 266 11.20 -10.73 3.69
CA LEU A 266 10.21 -11.63 3.08
C LEU A 266 10.64 -13.09 3.12
#